data_be09bcfa054471e400b5380084ab7356
#
_entry.id   be09bcfa054471e400b5380084ab7356
#
_cell.length_a   1.000
_cell.length_b   1.000
_cell.length_c   1.000
_cell.angle_alpha   90.00
_cell.angle_beta   90.00
_cell.angle_gamma   90.00
#
_symmetry.space_group_name_H-M   'P 1'
#
loop_
_entity.id
_entity.type
_entity.pdbx_description
1 polymer ?
#
loop_
_entity_poly.entity_id
_entity_poly.type
_entity_poly.pdbx_seq_one_letter_code
_entity_poly.pdbx_strand_id
1 'polypeptide(L)'
;MLLLVSLVGFAQLTATTFRGAFAPAPTPMWTDSWTNFDPQNAVYPATNVNVTANITTDTHWTAGNTYYLKGQIYVKNNATLTIDAGVVIKGDKTATGAGLFVTKGAKVNAIGTATSPIVFTSDQAPGQRVTGDWGGVVLLGKASYNINNGVNNIEGIPTSADTEFGGGLTPDDNDNSGTLKYVRIEFAGYVYAPNAEINGLTFGAIGRGTTIDYVQVSHANDDSFEWFGGTVNCKHLVAFRGLDDDFDTDNGFSGNVQFCLGVRDPQVSDNPTISTSNGFESDNNATSGSSSPFTTAVFSNVTIIGPHYRVTLPNGGTIATGFGRDAQLRRNSKQKIFNTLFMDYNNGLNVDGVTTETNALNNELKFKNNIMAANTSGKVAYVNASGNNPSFNVATWYAAGNNTTVTTSAGLLTKPYDLANAQVYTGLDYRPAVGSIALTGADFTDASLGTDNYIASSEFSLVVYPNPSATSFKLNYFSSSNENVKVAAYDLTGKLVESRNVKYADINNQEIGNDYNAGVYIVILKQGSISKSVRVIKN
;
A
#
# COMPACT_ATOMS: atom_id res chain seq x y z
N MET A 1 7.70 -15.36 -35.85
CA MET A 1 8.29 -14.64 -34.71
C MET A 1 7.18 -13.83 -34.05
N LEU A 2 6.46 -14.45 -33.12
CA LEU A 2 5.35 -13.81 -32.43
C LEU A 2 5.95 -12.97 -31.31
N LEU A 3 5.80 -11.66 -31.38
CA LEU A 3 6.14 -10.75 -30.30
C LEU A 3 5.17 -11.06 -29.14
N LEU A 4 5.65 -11.76 -28.09
CA LEU A 4 4.98 -11.75 -26.80
C LEU A 4 5.14 -10.32 -26.23
N VAL A 5 4.18 -9.46 -26.48
CA VAL A 5 3.98 -8.28 -25.65
C VAL A 5 3.49 -8.82 -24.31
N SER A 6 4.39 -8.91 -23.34
CA SER A 6 3.99 -9.04 -21.95
C SER A 6 3.19 -7.77 -21.62
N LEU A 7 1.86 -7.87 -21.63
CA LEU A 7 1.02 -6.92 -20.92
C LEU A 7 1.46 -6.99 -19.46
N VAL A 8 2.35 -6.09 -19.09
CA VAL A 8 2.60 -5.77 -17.69
C VAL A 8 1.26 -5.23 -17.20
N GLY A 9 0.49 -6.11 -16.53
CA GLY A 9 -0.76 -5.70 -15.93
C GLY A 9 -0.41 -4.62 -14.91
N PHE A 10 -0.80 -3.38 -15.20
CA PHE A 10 -0.83 -2.33 -14.19
C PHE A 10 -1.56 -2.91 -12.99
N ALA A 11 -1.06 -2.70 -11.77
CA ALA A 11 -1.75 -3.13 -10.56
C ALA A 11 -3.08 -2.38 -10.47
N GLN A 12 -4.10 -2.96 -11.08
CA GLN A 12 -5.44 -2.42 -11.16
C GLN A 12 -6.05 -2.43 -9.78
N LEU A 13 -6.69 -1.33 -9.38
CA LEU A 13 -7.44 -1.29 -8.13
C LEU A 13 -8.57 -2.33 -8.20
N THR A 14 -8.76 -3.06 -7.11
CA THR A 14 -9.79 -4.07 -7.00
C THR A 14 -11.09 -3.41 -6.54
N ALA A 15 -12.16 -3.50 -7.33
CA ALA A 15 -13.45 -2.97 -6.95
C ALA A 15 -14.04 -3.76 -5.76
N THR A 16 -14.62 -3.04 -4.80
CA THR A 16 -15.29 -3.59 -3.63
C THR A 16 -16.66 -2.94 -3.45
N THR A 17 -17.53 -3.54 -2.65
CA THR A 17 -18.78 -2.92 -2.20
C THR A 17 -18.62 -2.20 -0.86
N PHE A 18 -17.56 -2.51 -0.12
CA PHE A 18 -17.26 -2.00 1.21
C PHE A 18 -16.22 -0.89 1.17
N ARG A 19 -16.25 0.00 2.16
CA ARG A 19 -15.27 1.05 2.41
C ARG A 19 -14.31 0.60 3.52
N GLY A 20 -13.07 1.13 3.49
CA GLY A 20 -12.00 0.68 4.38
C GLY A 20 -11.22 -0.51 3.85
N ALA A 21 -10.21 -0.95 4.61
CA ALA A 21 -9.19 -1.88 4.15
C ALA A 21 -9.59 -3.36 4.12
N PHE A 22 -10.69 -3.72 4.79
CA PHE A 22 -11.02 -5.13 5.04
C PHE A 22 -12.38 -5.51 4.49
N ALA A 23 -12.43 -6.67 3.81
CA ALA A 23 -13.69 -7.30 3.45
C ALA A 23 -14.45 -7.74 4.71
N PRO A 24 -15.80 -7.76 4.68
CA PRO A 24 -16.58 -8.22 5.83
C PRO A 24 -16.38 -9.70 6.14
N ALA A 25 -16.70 -10.10 7.38
CA ALA A 25 -16.77 -11.51 7.75
C ALA A 25 -17.75 -12.26 6.82
N PRO A 26 -17.51 -13.54 6.47
CA PRO A 26 -16.50 -14.45 7.05
C PRO A 26 -15.11 -14.39 6.35
N THR A 27 -14.87 -13.46 5.44
CA THR A 27 -13.56 -13.34 4.77
C THR A 27 -12.46 -13.14 5.82
N PRO A 28 -11.35 -13.93 5.82
CA PRO A 28 -10.23 -13.70 6.71
C PRO A 28 -9.64 -12.30 6.51
N MET A 29 -9.05 -11.73 7.55
CA MET A 29 -8.28 -10.50 7.39
C MET A 29 -7.02 -10.78 6.60
N TRP A 30 -6.69 -9.92 5.64
CA TRP A 30 -5.45 -10.07 4.87
C TRP A 30 -4.19 -9.85 5.73
N THR A 31 -4.34 -9.32 6.95
CA THR A 31 -3.29 -9.20 7.95
C THR A 31 -3.01 -10.49 8.71
N ASP A 32 -3.89 -11.51 8.62
CA ASP A 32 -3.76 -12.72 9.41
C ASP A 32 -2.44 -13.47 9.08
N SER A 33 -1.82 -14.00 10.12
CA SER A 33 -0.64 -14.87 10.12
C SER A 33 0.71 -14.20 9.81
N TRP A 34 0.78 -13.09 9.07
CA TRP A 34 2.07 -12.50 8.70
C TRP A 34 2.40 -11.20 9.45
N THR A 35 1.39 -10.45 9.89
CA THR A 35 1.62 -9.21 10.65
C THR A 35 2.00 -9.50 12.11
N ASN A 36 2.68 -8.55 12.74
CA ASN A 36 2.96 -8.58 14.18
C ASN A 36 2.59 -7.23 14.80
N PHE A 37 1.58 -7.23 15.66
CA PHE A 37 1.15 -6.04 16.40
C PHE A 37 1.76 -5.96 17.82
N ASP A 38 2.74 -6.82 18.12
CA ASP A 38 3.57 -6.76 19.34
C ASP A 38 5.05 -7.05 19.01
N PRO A 39 5.68 -6.30 18.08
CA PRO A 39 7.09 -6.52 17.72
C PRO A 39 8.04 -6.20 18.87
N GLN A 40 7.61 -5.37 19.84
CA GLN A 40 8.37 -5.00 21.01
C GLN A 40 8.80 -6.21 21.83
N ASN A 41 7.92 -7.18 21.99
CA ASN A 41 8.16 -8.39 22.78
C ASN A 41 8.58 -9.60 21.95
N ALA A 42 8.66 -9.47 20.62
CA ALA A 42 9.00 -10.57 19.73
C ALA A 42 10.43 -11.08 19.99
N VAL A 43 10.59 -12.40 20.04
CA VAL A 43 11.88 -13.05 20.15
C VAL A 43 12.35 -13.47 18.77
N TYR A 44 13.48 -12.91 18.32
CA TYR A 44 14.11 -13.24 17.06
C TYR A 44 15.42 -14.01 17.28
N PRO A 45 15.84 -14.90 16.34
CA PRO A 45 17.09 -15.62 16.46
C PRO A 45 18.30 -14.69 16.65
N ALA A 46 19.35 -15.21 17.26
CA ALA A 46 20.64 -14.50 17.34
C ALA A 46 21.23 -14.33 15.93
N THR A 47 21.96 -13.23 15.71
CA THR A 47 22.66 -12.98 14.44
C THR A 47 23.81 -13.97 14.27
N ASN A 48 23.96 -14.53 13.07
CA ASN A 48 25.04 -15.45 12.71
C ASN A 48 25.81 -15.04 11.45
N VAL A 49 25.31 -14.02 10.72
CA VAL A 49 25.97 -13.49 9.52
C VAL A 49 26.12 -11.98 9.63
N ASN A 50 27.36 -11.49 9.75
CA ASN A 50 27.61 -10.04 9.71
C ASN A 50 27.68 -9.54 8.26
N VAL A 51 26.95 -8.47 7.97
CA VAL A 51 26.98 -7.76 6.69
C VAL A 51 27.72 -6.44 6.93
N THR A 52 28.96 -6.35 6.46
CA THR A 52 29.87 -5.22 6.68
C THR A 52 30.27 -4.52 5.39
N ALA A 53 29.87 -5.06 4.24
CA ALA A 53 30.22 -4.53 2.92
C ALA A 53 29.00 -4.39 2.04
N ASN A 54 29.08 -3.45 1.07
CA ASN A 54 28.05 -3.28 0.06
C ASN A 54 27.91 -4.52 -0.83
N ILE A 55 26.70 -4.76 -1.32
CA ILE A 55 26.34 -5.86 -2.20
C ILE A 55 26.48 -5.35 -3.64
N THR A 56 27.54 -5.79 -4.33
CA THR A 56 27.90 -5.31 -5.66
C THR A 56 27.76 -6.36 -6.77
N THR A 57 27.35 -7.58 -6.40
CA THR A 57 27.03 -8.71 -7.28
C THR A 57 25.79 -9.41 -6.74
N ASP A 58 25.13 -10.18 -7.58
CA ASP A 58 23.95 -10.94 -7.17
C ASP A 58 24.26 -11.79 -5.94
N THR A 59 23.44 -11.61 -4.92
CA THR A 59 23.64 -12.18 -3.58
C THR A 59 22.36 -12.81 -3.07
N HIS A 60 22.50 -13.93 -2.35
CA HIS A 60 21.36 -14.66 -1.81
C HIS A 60 21.47 -14.80 -0.28
N TRP A 61 20.51 -14.24 0.44
CA TRP A 61 20.38 -14.42 1.88
C TRP A 61 19.41 -15.57 2.15
N THR A 62 19.96 -16.66 2.70
CA THR A 62 19.26 -17.94 2.80
C THR A 62 18.56 -18.14 4.14
N ALA A 63 17.45 -18.88 4.10
CA ALA A 63 16.71 -19.28 5.30
C ALA A 63 17.59 -19.99 6.33
N GLY A 64 17.25 -19.84 7.62
CA GLY A 64 18.03 -20.37 8.74
C GLY A 64 19.18 -19.46 9.20
N ASN A 65 19.47 -18.40 8.46
CA ASN A 65 20.41 -17.36 8.88
C ASN A 65 19.69 -16.12 9.40
N THR A 66 20.37 -15.40 10.30
CA THR A 66 19.98 -14.08 10.78
C THR A 66 21.09 -13.10 10.46
N TYR A 67 20.80 -12.16 9.57
CA TYR A 67 21.77 -11.21 9.05
C TYR A 67 21.86 -9.98 9.96
N TYR A 68 23.06 -9.40 10.06
CA TYR A 68 23.31 -8.24 10.90
C TYR A 68 23.94 -7.11 10.09
N LEU A 69 23.20 -6.05 9.84
CA LEU A 69 23.66 -4.87 9.10
C LEU A 69 24.55 -4.02 10.02
N LYS A 70 25.85 -4.00 9.74
CA LYS A 70 26.87 -3.28 10.52
C LYS A 70 27.12 -1.85 10.02
N GLY A 71 26.15 -1.23 9.39
CA GLY A 71 26.19 0.10 8.83
C GLY A 71 25.24 0.26 7.67
N GLN A 72 25.44 1.30 6.88
CA GLN A 72 24.69 1.53 5.63
C GLN A 72 25.15 0.51 4.58
N ILE A 73 24.28 -0.43 4.22
CA ILE A 73 24.57 -1.49 3.24
C ILE A 73 23.84 -1.17 1.94
N TYR A 74 24.60 -0.88 0.90
CA TYR A 74 24.08 -0.56 -0.43
C TYR A 74 24.06 -1.80 -1.32
N VAL A 75 22.89 -2.11 -1.91
CA VAL A 75 22.79 -3.01 -3.06
C VAL A 75 22.98 -2.15 -4.29
N LYS A 76 24.06 -2.34 -5.05
CA LYS A 76 24.47 -1.42 -6.12
C LYS A 76 25.10 -2.15 -7.33
N ASN A 77 25.49 -1.40 -8.36
CA ASN A 77 26.06 -1.95 -9.60
C ASN A 77 25.10 -2.92 -10.35
N ASN A 78 23.80 -2.63 -10.32
CA ASN A 78 22.73 -3.47 -10.87
C ASN A 78 22.65 -4.89 -10.23
N ALA A 79 23.25 -5.08 -9.07
CA ALA A 79 23.15 -6.35 -8.35
C ALA A 79 21.71 -6.59 -7.86
N THR A 80 21.35 -7.86 -7.73
CA THR A 80 20.09 -8.31 -7.11
C THR A 80 20.39 -8.98 -5.78
N LEU A 81 19.79 -8.47 -4.70
CA LEU A 81 19.74 -9.17 -3.42
C LEU A 81 18.46 -10.00 -3.36
N THR A 82 18.59 -11.31 -3.26
CA THR A 82 17.46 -12.23 -3.03
C THR A 82 17.46 -12.66 -1.57
N ILE A 83 16.28 -12.60 -0.93
CA ILE A 83 16.10 -12.94 0.48
C ILE A 83 15.01 -14.01 0.60
N ASP A 84 15.36 -15.15 1.20
CA ASP A 84 14.43 -16.26 1.40
C ASP A 84 13.34 -15.92 2.43
N ALA A 85 12.20 -16.59 2.31
CA ALA A 85 11.11 -16.49 3.28
C ALA A 85 11.59 -16.89 4.69
N GLY A 86 11.17 -16.12 5.70
CA GLY A 86 11.50 -16.36 7.11
C GLY A 86 12.88 -15.85 7.55
N VAL A 87 13.64 -15.24 6.67
CA VAL A 87 14.92 -14.60 7.04
C VAL A 87 14.65 -13.42 7.96
N VAL A 88 15.49 -13.28 8.99
CA VAL A 88 15.51 -12.12 9.90
C VAL A 88 16.77 -11.30 9.64
N ILE A 89 16.59 -9.99 9.51
CA ILE A 89 17.65 -9.00 9.29
C ILE A 89 17.60 -7.99 10.45
N LYS A 90 18.71 -7.78 11.13
CA LYS A 90 18.80 -6.84 12.25
C LYS A 90 19.73 -5.69 11.89
N GLY A 91 19.29 -4.47 12.15
CA GLY A 91 20.12 -3.26 12.05
C GLY A 91 20.92 -3.04 13.35
N ASP A 92 22.19 -2.70 13.24
CA ASP A 92 23.07 -2.37 14.36
C ASP A 92 22.74 -0.98 14.90
N LYS A 93 22.15 -0.90 16.08
CA LYS A 93 21.81 0.37 16.75
C LYS A 93 23.04 1.25 16.98
N THR A 94 24.22 0.65 17.14
CA THR A 94 25.45 1.40 17.43
C THR A 94 26.12 1.94 16.19
N ALA A 95 25.72 1.49 15.00
CA ALA A 95 26.26 1.95 13.72
C ALA A 95 25.37 3.06 13.15
N THR A 96 25.97 4.18 12.79
CA THR A 96 25.26 5.36 12.26
C THR A 96 24.40 5.01 11.05
N GLY A 97 23.08 5.09 11.20
CA GLY A 97 22.11 4.87 10.14
C GLY A 97 22.19 3.49 9.48
N ALA A 98 22.53 2.43 10.27
CA ALA A 98 22.56 1.06 9.73
C ALA A 98 21.25 0.75 9.01
N GLY A 99 21.31 0.36 7.73
CA GLY A 99 20.11 0.15 6.90
C GLY A 99 20.42 -0.57 5.61
N LEU A 100 19.37 -0.90 4.86
CA LEU A 100 19.47 -1.49 3.53
C LEU A 100 19.03 -0.46 2.47
N PHE A 101 19.95 -0.09 1.59
CA PHE A 101 19.75 0.92 0.55
C PHE A 101 19.90 0.27 -0.83
N VAL A 102 18.81 0.20 -1.60
CA VAL A 102 18.81 -0.36 -2.96
C VAL A 102 18.95 0.80 -3.94
N THR A 103 20.12 0.91 -4.59
CA THR A 103 20.44 2.03 -5.47
C THR A 103 19.79 1.90 -6.85
N LYS A 104 19.78 2.97 -7.63
CA LYS A 104 19.23 2.98 -8.99
C LYS A 104 19.76 1.82 -9.85
N GLY A 105 18.83 1.00 -10.37
CA GLY A 105 19.14 -0.16 -11.22
C GLY A 105 19.44 -1.46 -10.47
N ALA A 106 19.79 -1.39 -9.17
CA ALA A 106 19.86 -2.57 -8.33
C ALA A 106 18.46 -3.05 -7.90
N LYS A 107 18.37 -4.25 -7.33
CA LYS A 107 17.09 -4.85 -6.95
C LYS A 107 17.18 -5.57 -5.60
N VAL A 108 16.05 -5.60 -4.90
CA VAL A 108 15.84 -6.52 -3.78
C VAL A 108 14.62 -7.40 -4.06
N ASN A 109 14.78 -8.71 -3.96
CA ASN A 109 13.70 -9.68 -4.04
C ASN A 109 13.53 -10.31 -2.65
N ALA A 110 12.75 -9.64 -1.80
CA ALA A 110 12.38 -10.10 -0.47
C ALA A 110 10.96 -10.67 -0.53
N ILE A 111 10.83 -11.96 -0.79
CA ILE A 111 9.55 -12.63 -0.99
C ILE A 111 9.33 -13.64 0.14
N GLY A 112 8.67 -13.17 1.19
CA GLY A 112 8.19 -14.00 2.29
C GLY A 112 6.91 -14.73 1.94
N THR A 113 6.33 -15.37 2.96
CA THR A 113 4.99 -15.98 2.90
C THR A 113 4.17 -15.57 4.13
N ALA A 114 2.87 -15.82 4.11
CA ALA A 114 2.03 -15.51 5.26
C ALA A 114 2.46 -16.25 6.54
N THR A 115 3.06 -17.42 6.42
CA THR A 115 3.54 -18.22 7.57
C THR A 115 5.04 -18.05 7.85
N SER A 116 5.77 -17.40 6.95
CA SER A 116 7.22 -17.18 7.05
C SER A 116 7.56 -15.80 6.46
N PRO A 117 7.10 -14.70 7.08
CA PRO A 117 7.44 -13.36 6.62
C PRO A 117 8.93 -13.08 6.80
N ILE A 118 9.47 -12.21 5.96
CA ILE A 118 10.82 -11.66 6.13
C ILE A 118 10.74 -10.51 7.13
N VAL A 119 11.67 -10.42 8.07
CA VAL A 119 11.65 -9.42 9.13
C VAL A 119 12.92 -8.60 9.15
N PHE A 120 12.80 -7.30 8.96
CA PHE A 120 13.84 -6.31 9.25
C PHE A 120 13.53 -5.68 10.59
N THR A 121 14.46 -5.67 11.55
CA THR A 121 14.19 -5.22 12.92
C THR A 121 15.44 -4.68 13.61
N SER A 122 15.26 -4.13 14.80
CA SER A 122 16.33 -3.72 15.71
C SER A 122 17.11 -4.92 16.24
N ASP A 123 18.42 -4.76 16.48
CA ASP A 123 19.28 -5.74 17.16
C ASP A 123 19.01 -5.84 18.67
N GLN A 124 18.24 -4.91 19.21
CA GLN A 124 17.98 -4.84 20.66
C GLN A 124 17.13 -6.02 21.15
N ALA A 125 17.28 -6.33 22.42
CA ALA A 125 16.53 -7.39 23.09
C ALA A 125 15.02 -7.08 23.13
N PRO A 126 14.14 -8.09 23.28
CA PRO A 126 12.73 -7.88 23.55
C PRO A 126 12.51 -6.91 24.73
N GLY A 127 11.59 -5.96 24.57
CA GLY A 127 11.31 -4.93 25.57
C GLY A 127 12.29 -3.75 25.60
N GLN A 128 13.37 -3.79 24.82
CA GLN A 128 14.39 -2.71 24.77
C GLN A 128 14.43 -1.97 23.43
N ARG A 129 13.64 -2.40 22.44
CA ARG A 129 13.57 -1.79 21.13
C ARG A 129 12.83 -0.46 21.19
N VAL A 130 13.32 0.54 20.47
CA VAL A 130 12.69 1.85 20.36
C VAL A 130 12.68 2.31 18.90
N THR A 131 11.84 3.28 18.57
CA THR A 131 11.82 3.94 17.26
C THR A 131 13.21 4.47 16.92
N GLY A 132 13.62 4.39 15.66
CA GLY A 132 14.91 4.90 15.21
C GLY A 132 16.14 4.09 15.64
N ASP A 133 15.96 2.86 16.13
CA ASP A 133 17.09 1.99 16.51
C ASP A 133 18.04 1.71 15.33
N TRP A 134 17.53 1.79 14.10
CA TRP A 134 18.30 1.56 12.87
C TRP A 134 17.70 2.37 11.71
N GLY A 135 18.39 2.42 10.54
CA GLY A 135 17.99 3.26 9.42
C GLY A 135 16.64 2.92 8.83
N GLY A 136 16.50 1.71 8.30
CA GLY A 136 15.31 1.31 7.56
C GLY A 136 15.65 0.68 6.21
N VAL A 137 14.64 0.61 5.33
CA VAL A 137 14.77 0.11 3.97
C VAL A 137 14.48 1.24 2.99
N VAL A 138 15.42 1.53 2.09
CA VAL A 138 15.31 2.60 1.10
C VAL A 138 15.46 2.02 -0.30
N LEU A 139 14.49 2.27 -1.18
CA LEU A 139 14.51 1.87 -2.58
C LEU A 139 14.64 3.10 -3.47
N LEU A 140 15.68 3.15 -4.30
CA LEU A 140 15.98 4.27 -5.19
C LEU A 140 15.86 3.83 -6.65
N GLY A 141 14.92 4.44 -7.38
CA GLY A 141 14.59 4.09 -8.76
C GLY A 141 14.90 5.19 -9.76
N LYS A 142 14.44 4.96 -10.99
CA LYS A 142 14.65 5.81 -12.17
C LYS A 142 13.36 6.40 -12.72
N ALA A 143 12.25 6.33 -11.99
CA ALA A 143 10.99 6.89 -12.44
C ALA A 143 10.97 8.41 -12.34
N SER A 144 9.84 9.00 -12.67
CA SER A 144 9.63 10.44 -12.69
C SER A 144 9.73 11.04 -11.28
N TYR A 145 10.36 12.22 -11.21
CA TYR A 145 10.52 13.06 -10.03
C TYR A 145 10.41 14.53 -10.45
N ASN A 146 9.73 15.39 -9.69
CA ASN A 146 9.25 16.67 -10.25
C ASN A 146 10.11 17.90 -9.97
N ILE A 147 11.22 17.78 -9.27
CA ILE A 147 12.17 18.89 -9.03
C ILE A 147 13.59 18.51 -9.46
N ASN A 148 14.52 19.48 -9.44
CA ASN A 148 15.94 19.30 -9.74
C ASN A 148 16.22 18.58 -11.07
N ASN A 149 15.46 18.89 -12.12
CA ASN A 149 15.54 18.20 -13.42
C ASN A 149 15.31 16.67 -13.33
N GLY A 150 14.49 16.23 -12.38
CA GLY A 150 14.10 14.83 -12.23
C GLY A 150 15.08 13.94 -11.47
N VAL A 151 16.04 14.51 -10.74
CA VAL A 151 16.96 13.78 -9.85
C VAL A 151 17.13 14.50 -8.52
N ASN A 152 17.34 13.73 -7.46
CA ASN A 152 17.70 14.23 -6.15
C ASN A 152 18.52 13.18 -5.37
N ASN A 153 19.03 13.54 -4.22
CA ASN A 153 19.54 12.60 -3.23
C ASN A 153 18.47 12.39 -2.16
N ILE A 154 18.33 11.15 -1.72
CA ILE A 154 17.38 10.84 -0.65
C ILE A 154 17.82 11.55 0.64
N GLU A 155 16.87 12.00 1.42
CA GLU A 155 17.11 12.61 2.72
C GLU A 155 17.51 11.59 3.79
N GLY A 156 17.82 12.05 4.99
CA GLY A 156 18.16 11.22 6.13
C GLY A 156 19.51 10.53 6.06
N ILE A 157 20.30 10.70 4.97
CA ILE A 157 21.63 10.11 4.80
C ILE A 157 22.58 11.06 4.03
N PRO A 158 23.93 10.91 4.17
CA PRO A 158 24.87 11.76 3.44
C PRO A 158 24.72 11.64 1.93
N THR A 159 24.69 12.77 1.26
CA THR A 159 24.64 12.87 -0.20
C THR A 159 25.80 12.17 -0.88
N SER A 160 25.52 11.31 -1.84
CA SER A 160 26.50 10.58 -2.66
C SER A 160 25.87 10.11 -3.97
N ALA A 161 26.67 9.55 -4.87
CA ALA A 161 26.13 8.89 -6.08
C ALA A 161 25.26 7.67 -5.76
N ASP A 162 25.47 7.01 -4.62
CA ASP A 162 24.70 5.86 -4.18
C ASP A 162 23.36 6.24 -3.53
N THR A 163 23.13 7.52 -3.22
CA THR A 163 21.90 8.06 -2.61
C THR A 163 21.03 8.83 -3.61
N GLU A 164 21.51 8.97 -4.86
CA GLU A 164 20.76 9.63 -5.92
C GLU A 164 19.60 8.77 -6.43
N PHE A 165 18.43 9.38 -6.66
CA PHE A 165 17.26 8.77 -7.25
C PHE A 165 16.63 9.65 -8.33
N GLY A 166 15.67 9.08 -9.09
CA GLY A 166 15.00 9.74 -10.19
C GLY A 166 15.68 9.52 -11.55
N GLY A 167 14.87 9.54 -12.61
CA GLY A 167 15.32 9.22 -13.97
C GLY A 167 15.85 10.42 -14.76
N GLY A 168 15.92 11.60 -14.17
CA GLY A 168 16.38 12.82 -14.83
C GLY A 168 15.43 13.26 -15.94
N LEU A 169 16.00 13.73 -17.03
CA LEU A 169 15.25 14.21 -18.19
C LEU A 169 14.64 13.06 -19.03
N THR A 170 14.99 11.82 -18.76
CA THR A 170 14.50 10.61 -19.44
C THR A 170 14.07 9.55 -18.42
N PRO A 171 13.03 9.82 -17.62
CA PRO A 171 12.61 8.90 -16.56
C PRO A 171 12.06 7.59 -17.14
N ASP A 172 12.25 6.50 -16.39
CA ASP A 172 11.64 5.22 -16.68
C ASP A 172 10.55 4.91 -15.65
N ASP A 173 9.33 5.26 -15.95
CA ASP A 173 8.17 5.00 -15.09
C ASP A 173 7.84 3.50 -14.94
N ASN A 174 8.48 2.62 -15.71
CA ASN A 174 8.39 1.17 -15.56
C ASN A 174 9.62 0.56 -14.87
N ASP A 175 10.49 1.40 -14.29
CA ASP A 175 11.66 0.95 -13.53
C ASP A 175 11.26 -0.10 -12.48
N ASN A 176 12.19 -1.01 -12.22
CA ASN A 176 11.97 -2.17 -11.36
C ASN A 176 13.10 -2.30 -10.34
N SER A 177 12.80 -1.92 -9.10
CA SER A 177 13.69 -2.09 -7.94
C SER A 177 13.52 -3.43 -7.21
N GLY A 178 12.70 -4.35 -7.74
CA GLY A 178 12.50 -5.70 -7.21
C GLY A 178 11.12 -5.95 -6.63
N THR A 179 11.07 -6.77 -5.59
CA THR A 179 9.82 -7.20 -4.94
C THR A 179 9.97 -7.21 -3.43
N LEU A 180 9.06 -6.52 -2.72
CA LEU A 180 8.82 -6.69 -1.29
C LEU A 180 7.43 -7.32 -1.10
N LYS A 181 7.39 -8.54 -0.55
CA LYS A 181 6.13 -9.25 -0.29
C LYS A 181 6.21 -10.06 1.00
N TYR A 182 5.20 -9.90 1.87
CA TYR A 182 5.20 -10.45 3.23
C TYR A 182 6.47 -10.06 4.00
N VAL A 183 6.69 -8.75 4.12
CA VAL A 183 7.85 -8.13 4.77
C VAL A 183 7.40 -7.31 5.97
N ARG A 184 8.10 -7.41 7.08
CA ARG A 184 7.95 -6.50 8.24
C ARG A 184 9.21 -5.68 8.40
N ILE A 185 9.04 -4.38 8.65
CA ILE A 185 10.11 -3.41 8.96
C ILE A 185 9.76 -2.80 10.30
N GLU A 186 10.58 -3.02 11.30
CA GLU A 186 10.26 -2.71 12.69
C GLU A 186 11.35 -1.81 13.31
N PHE A 187 10.98 -0.72 14.00
CA PHE A 187 11.87 0.17 14.75
C PHE A 187 12.90 0.93 13.90
N ALA A 188 12.58 1.19 12.65
CA ALA A 188 13.38 1.99 11.73
C ALA A 188 13.23 3.50 11.98
N GLY A 189 13.93 4.34 11.21
CA GLY A 189 13.78 5.79 11.27
C GLY A 189 14.95 6.49 11.96
N TYR A 190 16.18 6.11 11.66
CA TYR A 190 17.36 6.73 12.29
C TYR A 190 17.44 8.23 11.99
N VAL A 191 17.62 9.05 13.02
CA VAL A 191 17.82 10.48 12.94
C VAL A 191 19.28 10.78 12.64
N TYR A 192 19.59 11.16 11.41
CA TYR A 192 20.95 11.52 11.00
C TYR A 192 21.30 12.95 11.43
N ALA A 193 20.36 13.87 11.29
CA ALA A 193 20.44 15.27 11.75
C ALA A 193 19.00 15.77 11.96
N PRO A 194 18.80 16.91 12.65
CA PRO A 194 17.48 17.52 12.76
C PRO A 194 16.85 17.78 11.37
N ASN A 195 15.63 17.33 11.14
CA ASN A 195 14.90 17.34 9.86
C ASN A 195 15.67 16.59 8.74
N ALA A 196 16.31 15.50 9.09
CA ALA A 196 17.00 14.61 8.17
C ALA A 196 16.95 13.18 8.75
N GLU A 197 15.78 12.67 8.86
CA GLU A 197 15.43 11.35 9.33
C GLU A 197 15.32 10.38 8.16
N ILE A 198 15.45 9.08 8.41
CA ILE A 198 15.12 8.01 7.46
C ILE A 198 13.74 7.48 7.85
N ASN A 199 12.86 7.28 6.90
CA ASN A 199 11.54 6.70 7.13
C ASN A 199 11.60 5.20 7.41
N GLY A 200 10.48 4.60 7.76
CA GLY A 200 10.38 3.16 7.90
C GLY A 200 10.67 2.44 6.59
N LEU A 201 9.92 2.79 5.55
CA LEU A 201 10.16 2.36 4.17
C LEU A 201 10.08 3.57 3.23
N THR A 202 11.21 3.92 2.63
CA THR A 202 11.35 5.07 1.74
C THR A 202 11.39 4.65 0.28
N PHE A 203 10.62 5.34 -0.57
CA PHE A 203 10.57 5.14 -2.02
C PHE A 203 11.06 6.38 -2.75
N GLY A 204 12.27 6.36 -3.26
CA GLY A 204 12.83 7.43 -4.11
C GLY A 204 12.58 7.12 -5.59
N ALA A 205 11.56 7.71 -6.21
CA ALA A 205 11.20 7.59 -7.63
C ALA A 205 11.25 6.15 -8.18
N ILE A 206 10.68 5.18 -7.46
CA ILE A 206 10.60 3.81 -7.96
C ILE A 206 9.44 3.64 -8.94
N GLY A 207 9.65 2.82 -9.98
CA GLY A 207 8.70 2.64 -11.07
C GLY A 207 7.71 1.51 -10.83
N ARG A 208 6.66 1.47 -11.67
CA ARG A 208 5.56 0.50 -11.59
C ARG A 208 5.95 -0.94 -11.92
N GLY A 209 7.18 -1.18 -12.38
CA GLY A 209 7.75 -2.52 -12.51
C GLY A 209 8.11 -3.16 -11.16
N THR A 210 8.19 -2.37 -10.09
CA THR A 210 8.44 -2.83 -8.72
C THR A 210 7.16 -3.36 -8.09
N THR A 211 7.26 -4.44 -7.32
CA THR A 211 6.12 -5.04 -6.59
C THR A 211 6.22 -4.78 -5.10
N ILE A 212 5.22 -4.10 -4.53
CA ILE A 212 5.10 -3.83 -3.09
C ILE A 212 3.74 -4.34 -2.62
N ASP A 213 3.73 -5.46 -1.89
CA ASP A 213 2.50 -6.13 -1.48
C ASP A 213 2.69 -6.85 -0.14
N TYR A 214 1.76 -6.70 0.80
CA TYR A 214 1.85 -7.25 2.16
C TYR A 214 3.13 -6.77 2.89
N VAL A 215 3.24 -5.46 3.12
CA VAL A 215 4.35 -4.86 3.87
C VAL A 215 3.82 -4.18 5.12
N GLN A 216 4.40 -4.49 6.27
CA GLN A 216 4.13 -3.83 7.54
C GLN A 216 5.35 -3.01 7.98
N VAL A 217 5.13 -1.73 8.28
CA VAL A 217 6.07 -0.87 9.00
C VAL A 217 5.55 -0.65 10.41
N SER A 218 6.39 -0.85 11.42
CA SER A 218 6.02 -0.72 12.83
C SER A 218 7.04 0.11 13.58
N HIS A 219 6.56 1.07 14.38
CA HIS A 219 7.42 1.90 15.22
C HIS A 219 8.52 2.63 14.43
N ALA A 220 8.18 3.19 13.27
CA ALA A 220 9.06 4.12 12.58
C ALA A 220 9.24 5.40 13.42
N ASN A 221 10.42 6.02 13.38
CA ASN A 221 10.69 7.27 14.08
C ASN A 221 10.44 8.51 13.22
N ASP A 222 10.02 8.32 12.03
CA ASP A 222 9.53 9.26 11.06
C ASP A 222 8.32 8.63 10.38
N ASP A 223 8.10 8.89 9.11
CA ASP A 223 6.98 8.29 8.39
C ASP A 223 7.07 6.76 8.33
N SER A 224 5.90 6.14 8.34
CA SER A 224 5.86 4.70 8.11
C SER A 224 6.20 4.38 6.65
N PHE A 225 5.53 5.06 5.72
CA PHE A 225 5.76 4.94 4.28
C PHE A 225 5.84 6.33 3.65
N GLU A 226 6.94 6.63 2.95
CA GLU A 226 7.06 7.88 2.22
C GLU A 226 7.50 7.66 0.77
N TRP A 227 6.83 8.38 -0.16
CA TRP A 227 7.05 8.34 -1.59
C TRP A 227 7.55 9.68 -2.12
N PHE A 228 8.81 9.75 -2.50
CA PHE A 228 9.41 10.87 -3.23
C PHE A 228 9.30 10.63 -4.73
N GLY A 229 8.20 11.04 -5.35
CA GLY A 229 7.95 10.79 -6.77
C GLY A 229 7.73 9.32 -7.11
N GLY A 230 7.86 8.99 -8.40
CA GLY A 230 7.70 7.64 -8.91
C GLY A 230 6.27 7.23 -9.21
N THR A 231 6.11 5.96 -9.60
CA THR A 231 4.86 5.43 -10.17
C THR A 231 4.50 4.04 -9.64
N VAL A 232 5.19 3.57 -8.58
CA VAL A 232 4.96 2.23 -8.02
C VAL A 232 3.53 2.07 -7.52
N ASN A 233 2.96 0.88 -7.74
CA ASN A 233 1.67 0.53 -7.16
C ASN A 233 1.87 -0.36 -5.93
N CYS A 234 1.10 -0.11 -4.87
CA CYS A 234 1.22 -0.83 -3.61
C CYS A 234 -0.13 -1.40 -3.17
N LYS A 235 -0.10 -2.57 -2.52
CA LYS A 235 -1.27 -3.16 -1.87
C LYS A 235 -0.92 -3.73 -0.50
N HIS A 236 -1.94 -3.83 0.38
CA HIS A 236 -1.83 -4.47 1.69
C HIS A 236 -0.69 -3.93 2.55
N LEU A 237 -0.70 -2.61 2.78
CA LEU A 237 0.27 -1.93 3.63
C LEU A 237 -0.28 -1.76 5.05
N VAL A 238 0.57 -1.96 6.05
CA VAL A 238 0.24 -1.69 7.46
C VAL A 238 1.24 -0.68 8.02
N ALA A 239 0.75 0.50 8.42
CA ALA A 239 1.46 1.49 9.22
C ALA A 239 1.03 1.32 10.68
N PHE A 240 1.95 0.95 11.57
CA PHE A 240 1.63 0.62 12.95
C PHE A 240 2.52 1.38 13.92
N ARG A 241 1.91 2.33 14.65
CA ARG A 241 2.55 3.08 15.73
C ARG A 241 3.79 3.86 15.28
N GLY A 242 3.78 4.42 14.04
CA GLY A 242 4.80 5.36 13.57
C GLY A 242 4.77 6.66 14.35
N LEU A 243 5.89 7.41 14.31
CA LEU A 243 6.01 8.66 15.04
C LEU A 243 5.35 9.80 14.25
N ASP A 244 5.73 10.01 12.98
CA ASP A 244 5.12 11.04 12.12
C ASP A 244 3.99 10.46 11.26
N ASP A 245 3.96 10.57 9.98
CA ASP A 245 2.80 10.22 9.16
C ASP A 245 2.69 8.71 8.86
N ASP A 246 1.46 8.20 8.65
CA ASP A 246 1.28 6.81 8.22
C ASP A 246 1.63 6.65 6.74
N PHE A 247 1.17 7.61 5.90
CA PHE A 247 1.36 7.60 4.45
C PHE A 247 1.65 9.02 3.97
N ASP A 248 2.91 9.31 3.61
CA ASP A 248 3.30 10.60 3.02
C ASP A 248 3.65 10.46 1.54
N THR A 249 3.17 11.40 0.72
CA THR A 249 3.37 11.43 -0.72
C THR A 249 3.85 12.80 -1.18
N ASP A 250 5.00 12.84 -1.83
CA ASP A 250 5.61 14.09 -2.30
C ASP A 250 6.18 13.97 -3.72
N ASN A 251 6.59 15.09 -4.27
CA ASN A 251 7.48 15.26 -5.42
C ASN A 251 7.04 14.52 -6.70
N GLY A 252 5.71 14.43 -6.93
CA GLY A 252 5.17 13.88 -8.15
C GLY A 252 4.84 12.40 -8.11
N PHE A 253 4.69 11.80 -6.93
CA PHE A 253 4.21 10.43 -6.83
C PHE A 253 2.84 10.23 -7.47
N SER A 254 2.70 9.21 -8.30
CA SER A 254 1.49 8.98 -9.10
C SER A 254 1.03 7.51 -9.14
N GLY A 255 1.45 6.69 -8.16
CA GLY A 255 1.05 5.30 -8.05
C GLY A 255 -0.37 5.09 -7.49
N ASN A 256 -0.86 3.86 -7.61
CA ASN A 256 -2.12 3.40 -7.01
C ASN A 256 -1.82 2.59 -5.74
N VAL A 257 -2.49 2.93 -4.63
CA VAL A 257 -2.30 2.28 -3.33
C VAL A 257 -3.65 1.80 -2.79
N GLN A 258 -3.76 0.52 -2.42
CA GLN A 258 -5.03 -0.05 -1.99
C GLN A 258 -4.88 -1.05 -0.83
N PHE A 259 -5.92 -1.13 0.00
CA PHE A 259 -5.99 -2.01 1.16
C PHE A 259 -4.89 -1.71 2.18
N CYS A 260 -4.90 -0.51 2.75
CA CYS A 260 -3.92 -0.10 3.75
C CYS A 260 -4.58 0.09 5.12
N LEU A 261 -3.82 -0.20 6.16
CA LEU A 261 -4.22 -0.03 7.55
C LEU A 261 -3.22 0.88 8.26
N GLY A 262 -3.68 2.00 8.80
CA GLY A 262 -2.93 2.84 9.74
C GLY A 262 -3.52 2.69 11.15
N VAL A 263 -2.67 2.43 12.14
CA VAL A 263 -3.09 2.32 13.55
C VAL A 263 -2.14 3.11 14.43
N ARG A 264 -2.66 4.16 15.05
CA ARG A 264 -1.89 5.03 15.96
C ARG A 264 -1.85 4.51 17.39
N ASP A 265 -0.71 4.71 18.03
CA ASP A 265 -0.61 4.63 19.48
C ASP A 265 -0.94 6.00 20.08
N PRO A 266 -1.92 6.11 20.98
CA PRO A 266 -2.28 7.38 21.59
C PRO A 266 -1.14 8.13 22.29
N GLN A 267 -0.04 7.45 22.63
CA GLN A 267 1.07 8.04 23.36
C GLN A 267 2.31 8.34 22.49
N VAL A 268 2.25 8.03 21.18
CA VAL A 268 3.38 8.17 20.26
C VAL A 268 2.99 9.12 19.14
N SER A 269 3.52 10.33 19.17
CA SER A 269 3.39 11.33 18.11
C SER A 269 4.66 12.14 17.98
N ASP A 270 4.85 12.81 16.87
CA ASP A 270 5.94 13.75 16.69
C ASP A 270 5.80 14.99 17.58
N ASN A 271 6.84 15.80 17.60
CA ASN A 271 6.86 17.06 18.32
C ASN A 271 6.02 18.11 17.58
N PRO A 272 4.91 18.61 18.16
CA PRO A 272 4.00 19.53 17.48
C PRO A 272 4.63 20.89 17.08
N THR A 273 5.85 21.17 17.53
CA THR A 273 6.60 22.37 17.13
C THR A 273 7.45 22.14 15.86
N ILE A 274 7.57 20.88 15.41
CA ILE A 274 8.31 20.46 14.22
C ILE A 274 7.32 20.02 13.15
N SER A 275 6.61 18.94 13.38
CA SER A 275 5.58 18.37 12.53
C SER A 275 4.37 17.94 13.35
N THR A 276 3.33 17.44 12.71
CA THR A 276 2.19 16.82 13.38
C THR A 276 1.88 15.50 12.71
N SER A 277 1.75 14.46 13.51
CA SER A 277 1.47 13.12 13.03
C SER A 277 0.08 13.00 12.39
N ASN A 278 0.01 12.67 11.14
CA ASN A 278 -1.24 12.54 10.37
C ASN A 278 -1.45 11.09 9.90
N GLY A 279 -2.68 10.77 9.46
CA GLY A 279 -2.94 9.53 8.73
C GLY A 279 -2.39 9.61 7.31
N PHE A 280 -2.59 10.77 6.67
CA PHE A 280 -2.01 11.12 5.36
C PHE A 280 -1.40 12.51 5.38
N GLU A 281 -0.23 12.65 4.77
CA GLU A 281 0.26 13.91 4.25
C GLU A 281 0.42 13.83 2.73
N SER A 282 0.21 14.95 2.00
CA SER A 282 0.43 14.98 0.57
C SER A 282 0.82 16.36 0.08
N ASP A 283 2.01 16.44 -0.50
CA ASP A 283 2.59 17.62 -1.11
C ASP A 283 2.88 17.41 -2.61
N ASN A 284 2.83 18.47 -3.42
CA ASN A 284 3.43 18.37 -4.76
C ASN A 284 4.95 18.59 -4.71
N ASN A 285 5.38 19.56 -3.90
CA ASN A 285 6.74 19.79 -3.49
C ASN A 285 6.80 20.87 -2.39
N ALA A 286 7.91 20.95 -1.68
CA ALA A 286 8.10 21.85 -0.52
C ALA A 286 7.81 23.34 -0.80
N THR A 287 7.86 23.79 -2.06
CA THR A 287 7.64 25.19 -2.44
C THR A 287 6.23 25.49 -2.95
N SER A 288 5.30 24.54 -2.90
CA SER A 288 3.95 24.64 -3.50
C SER A 288 3.99 24.88 -5.02
N GLY A 289 5.07 24.50 -5.68
CA GLY A 289 5.32 24.77 -7.09
C GLY A 289 4.42 23.97 -8.03
N SER A 290 4.37 24.44 -9.30
CA SER A 290 3.66 23.77 -10.40
C SER A 290 4.55 22.76 -11.13
N SER A 291 5.59 22.25 -10.49
CA SER A 291 6.49 21.25 -11.07
C SER A 291 5.73 19.99 -11.45
N SER A 292 6.08 19.42 -12.60
CA SER A 292 5.46 18.22 -13.17
C SER A 292 6.50 17.08 -13.23
N PRO A 293 6.04 15.82 -13.04
CA PRO A 293 4.66 15.40 -12.80
C PRO A 293 4.13 15.89 -11.45
N PHE A 294 2.81 16.13 -11.38
CA PHE A 294 2.16 16.45 -10.11
C PHE A 294 2.01 15.19 -9.25
N THR A 295 2.02 15.37 -7.92
CA THR A 295 1.59 14.34 -6.99
C THR A 295 0.10 14.06 -7.21
N THR A 296 -0.19 12.90 -7.79
CA THR A 296 -1.53 12.48 -8.22
C THR A 296 -1.89 11.09 -7.73
N ALA A 297 -1.21 10.62 -6.69
CA ALA A 297 -1.43 9.31 -6.09
C ALA A 297 -2.92 9.01 -5.87
N VAL A 298 -3.31 7.76 -6.09
CA VAL A 298 -4.68 7.28 -5.88
C VAL A 298 -4.68 6.27 -4.74
N PHE A 299 -5.30 6.63 -3.64
CA PHE A 299 -5.56 5.72 -2.52
C PHE A 299 -7.02 5.27 -2.53
N SER A 300 -7.26 3.99 -2.31
CA SER A 300 -8.60 3.44 -2.15
C SER A 300 -8.65 2.34 -1.09
N ASN A 301 -9.76 2.22 -0.39
CA ASN A 301 -9.94 1.19 0.63
C ASN A 301 -8.83 1.21 1.70
N VAL A 302 -8.63 2.35 2.33
CA VAL A 302 -7.73 2.50 3.48
C VAL A 302 -8.55 2.56 4.76
N THR A 303 -8.00 2.09 5.86
CA THR A 303 -8.55 2.29 7.21
C THR A 303 -7.49 2.98 8.05
N ILE A 304 -7.81 4.17 8.56
CA ILE A 304 -6.98 4.92 9.50
C ILE A 304 -7.66 4.92 10.86
N ILE A 305 -6.95 4.48 11.88
CA ILE A 305 -7.40 4.49 13.28
C ILE A 305 -6.50 5.46 14.05
N GLY A 306 -7.04 6.63 14.33
CA GLY A 306 -6.37 7.72 15.04
C GLY A 306 -6.25 7.46 16.54
N PRO A 307 -5.65 8.38 17.29
CA PRO A 307 -5.30 8.19 18.70
C PRO A 307 -6.45 8.38 19.69
N HIS A 308 -7.56 9.01 19.27
CA HIS A 308 -8.60 9.50 20.18
C HIS A 308 -9.77 8.53 20.40
N TYR A 309 -9.56 7.21 20.18
CA TYR A 309 -10.57 6.18 20.47
C TYR A 309 -10.86 6.02 21.99
N ARG A 310 -10.11 6.73 22.84
CA ARG A 310 -10.33 6.84 24.31
C ARG A 310 -10.05 8.26 24.76
N VAL A 311 -10.75 8.64 25.84
CA VAL A 311 -10.52 9.91 26.54
C VAL A 311 -9.38 9.77 27.56
N THR A 312 -9.30 8.61 28.21
CA THR A 312 -8.30 8.30 29.25
C THR A 312 -7.65 6.96 28.94
N LEU A 313 -6.33 6.88 29.07
CA LEU A 313 -5.60 5.65 28.88
C LEU A 313 -5.63 4.81 30.16
N PRO A 314 -5.76 3.46 30.07
CA PRO A 314 -5.81 2.59 31.24
C PRO A 314 -4.58 2.66 32.14
N ASN A 315 -3.41 3.03 31.60
CA ASN A 315 -2.18 3.25 32.37
C ASN A 315 -2.10 4.62 33.05
N GLY A 316 -3.18 5.43 32.98
CA GLY A 316 -3.21 6.80 33.51
C GLY A 316 -2.44 7.82 32.67
N GLY A 317 -1.92 7.43 31.51
CA GLY A 317 -1.24 8.33 30.57
C GLY A 317 -2.23 9.25 29.85
N THR A 318 -1.70 10.26 29.17
CA THR A 318 -2.44 11.19 28.32
C THR A 318 -2.18 10.91 26.85
N ILE A 319 -3.11 11.30 25.99
CA ILE A 319 -2.89 11.30 24.54
C ILE A 319 -1.79 12.31 24.23
N ALA A 320 -0.83 11.94 23.42
CA ALA A 320 0.24 12.82 22.98
C ALA A 320 -0.33 14.03 22.19
N THR A 321 0.34 15.16 22.26
CA THR A 321 -0.19 16.45 21.74
C THR A 321 0.19 16.72 20.29
N GLY A 322 1.05 15.91 19.69
CA GLY A 322 1.55 16.09 18.31
C GLY A 322 0.64 15.54 17.23
N PHE A 323 -0.51 14.93 17.56
CA PHE A 323 -1.43 14.44 16.53
C PHE A 323 -2.13 15.58 15.81
N GLY A 324 -2.07 15.54 14.48
CA GLY A 324 -2.65 16.53 13.58
C GLY A 324 -4.07 16.19 13.15
N ARG A 325 -4.22 15.35 12.14
CA ARG A 325 -5.49 15.11 11.45
C ARG A 325 -5.52 13.79 10.68
N ASP A 326 -6.71 13.39 10.25
CA ASP A 326 -6.88 12.21 9.40
C ASP A 326 -6.13 12.33 8.06
N ALA A 327 -6.18 13.51 7.42
CA ALA A 327 -5.47 13.77 6.18
C ALA A 327 -5.11 15.26 6.02
N GLN A 328 -3.89 15.54 5.60
CA GLN A 328 -3.39 16.86 5.22
C GLN A 328 -3.01 16.88 3.74
N LEU A 329 -3.78 17.59 2.92
CA LEU A 329 -3.53 17.76 1.48
C LEU A 329 -3.13 19.21 1.25
N ARG A 330 -1.88 19.43 0.82
CA ARG A 330 -1.29 20.77 0.77
C ARG A 330 -0.33 20.98 -0.41
N ARG A 331 0.25 22.15 -0.51
CA ARG A 331 1.36 22.50 -1.43
C ARG A 331 1.14 22.04 -2.87
N ASN A 332 -0.08 22.31 -3.41
CA ASN A 332 -0.44 22.02 -4.79
C ASN A 332 -0.62 20.52 -5.13
N SER A 333 -0.80 19.66 -4.13
CA SER A 333 -1.11 18.25 -4.33
C SER A 333 -2.41 18.06 -5.15
N LYS A 334 -2.45 17.00 -5.95
CA LYS A 334 -3.61 16.50 -6.70
C LYS A 334 -3.95 15.06 -6.29
N GLN A 335 -3.60 14.67 -5.06
CA GLN A 335 -3.89 13.34 -4.52
C GLN A 335 -5.37 13.02 -4.54
N LYS A 336 -5.69 11.74 -4.66
CA LYS A 336 -7.06 11.26 -4.70
C LYS A 336 -7.25 10.16 -3.67
N ILE A 337 -8.26 10.30 -2.80
CA ILE A 337 -8.58 9.35 -1.73
C ILE A 337 -10.04 8.93 -1.87
N PHE A 338 -10.26 7.62 -2.02
CA PHE A 338 -11.55 7.01 -2.26
C PHE A 338 -11.85 5.89 -1.27
N ASN A 339 -13.13 5.67 -0.97
CA ASN A 339 -13.62 4.46 -0.29
C ASN A 339 -12.91 4.14 1.03
N THR A 340 -12.40 5.18 1.71
CA THR A 340 -11.54 5.08 2.89
C THR A 340 -12.34 5.32 4.16
N LEU A 341 -11.95 4.65 5.24
CA LEU A 341 -12.50 4.82 6.59
C LEU A 341 -11.46 5.52 7.46
N PHE A 342 -11.80 6.71 7.91
CA PHE A 342 -11.03 7.50 8.88
C PHE A 342 -11.75 7.51 10.22
N MET A 343 -11.03 7.24 11.31
CA MET A 343 -11.58 7.12 12.64
C MET A 343 -10.68 7.78 13.67
N ASP A 344 -11.30 8.47 14.63
CA ASP A 344 -10.68 8.80 15.93
C ASP A 344 -9.48 9.76 15.89
N TYR A 345 -9.32 10.56 14.84
CA TYR A 345 -8.55 11.80 14.91
C TYR A 345 -9.45 12.97 15.34
N ASN A 346 -8.93 13.91 16.13
CA ASN A 346 -9.70 15.09 16.51
C ASN A 346 -10.07 15.95 15.31
N ASN A 347 -9.12 16.17 14.41
CA ASN A 347 -9.34 16.89 13.15
C ASN A 347 -9.42 15.89 12.00
N GLY A 348 -10.28 16.16 11.05
CA GLY A 348 -10.47 15.35 9.86
C GLY A 348 -9.56 15.77 8.70
N LEU A 349 -10.17 16.11 7.57
CA LEU A 349 -9.49 16.51 6.34
C LEU A 349 -9.11 18.00 6.35
N ASN A 350 -7.85 18.31 6.15
CA ASN A 350 -7.37 19.66 5.85
C ASN A 350 -7.00 19.78 4.36
N VAL A 351 -7.59 20.76 3.67
CA VAL A 351 -7.18 21.16 2.32
C VAL A 351 -6.47 22.51 2.45
N ASP A 352 -5.18 22.54 2.23
CA ASP A 352 -4.34 23.69 2.57
C ASP A 352 -3.78 24.42 1.35
N GLY A 353 -4.09 25.72 1.31
CA GLY A 353 -3.52 26.68 0.39
C GLY A 353 -4.24 26.80 -0.96
N VAL A 354 -4.15 28.01 -1.53
CA VAL A 354 -4.89 28.43 -2.74
C VAL A 354 -4.73 27.45 -3.91
N THR A 355 -3.53 26.93 -4.13
CA THR A 355 -3.27 26.01 -5.26
C THR A 355 -3.93 24.66 -5.08
N THR A 356 -3.85 24.09 -3.88
CA THR A 356 -4.49 22.80 -3.53
C THR A 356 -6.02 22.90 -3.60
N GLU A 357 -6.58 23.99 -3.06
CA GLU A 357 -8.02 24.29 -3.13
C GLU A 357 -8.49 24.51 -4.58
N THR A 358 -7.64 25.10 -5.42
CA THR A 358 -7.92 25.25 -6.87
C THR A 358 -7.95 23.89 -7.56
N ASN A 359 -7.03 22.97 -7.20
CA ASN A 359 -7.04 21.59 -7.71
C ASN A 359 -8.33 20.85 -7.31
N ALA A 360 -8.86 21.12 -6.10
CA ALA A 360 -10.14 20.57 -5.67
C ALA A 360 -11.32 21.12 -6.50
N LEU A 361 -11.35 22.43 -6.77
CA LEU A 361 -12.35 23.05 -7.65
C LEU A 361 -12.30 22.49 -9.08
N ASN A 362 -11.11 22.22 -9.59
CA ASN A 362 -10.90 21.66 -10.93
C ASN A 362 -11.14 20.14 -11.00
N ASN A 363 -11.56 19.48 -9.89
CA ASN A 363 -11.72 18.03 -9.79
C ASN A 363 -10.41 17.24 -10.08
N GLU A 364 -9.27 17.84 -9.82
CA GLU A 364 -7.95 17.23 -9.92
C GLU A 364 -7.53 16.60 -8.60
N LEU A 365 -7.76 17.27 -7.46
CA LEU A 365 -7.71 16.72 -6.11
C LEU A 365 -9.09 16.15 -5.77
N LYS A 366 -9.16 14.91 -5.25
CA LYS A 366 -10.43 14.23 -4.99
C LYS A 366 -10.44 13.57 -3.60
N PHE A 367 -11.57 13.70 -2.93
CA PHE A 367 -11.84 13.01 -1.66
C PHE A 367 -13.31 12.54 -1.69
N LYS A 368 -13.52 11.25 -2.06
CA LYS A 368 -14.86 10.76 -2.40
C LYS A 368 -15.19 9.42 -1.75
N ASN A 369 -16.47 9.28 -1.40
CA ASN A 369 -17.03 8.03 -0.85
C ASN A 369 -16.35 7.55 0.44
N ASN A 370 -15.72 8.46 1.18
CA ASN A 370 -15.03 8.17 2.43
C ASN A 370 -15.98 8.24 3.64
N ILE A 371 -15.58 7.62 4.74
CA ILE A 371 -16.22 7.78 6.05
C ILE A 371 -15.26 8.54 6.96
N MET A 372 -15.74 9.65 7.57
CA MET A 372 -15.03 10.42 8.59
C MET A 372 -15.77 10.24 9.92
N ALA A 373 -15.12 9.64 10.90
CA ALA A 373 -15.74 9.26 12.16
C ALA A 373 -15.02 9.83 13.39
N ALA A 374 -15.81 10.37 14.32
CA ALA A 374 -15.35 10.83 15.62
C ALA A 374 -14.35 12.01 15.59
N ASN A 375 -14.46 12.92 14.62
CA ASN A 375 -13.67 14.16 14.57
C ASN A 375 -14.23 15.17 15.59
N THR A 376 -13.79 15.07 16.84
CA THR A 376 -14.39 15.73 18.00
C THR A 376 -14.15 17.24 18.09
N SER A 377 -13.16 17.78 17.33
CA SER A 377 -12.92 19.22 17.23
C SER A 377 -14.00 19.99 16.42
N GLY A 378 -14.88 19.25 15.73
CA GLY A 378 -15.82 19.81 14.76
C GLY A 378 -15.22 20.13 13.39
N LYS A 379 -13.92 19.91 13.19
CA LYS A 379 -13.20 20.12 11.92
C LYS A 379 -13.18 18.83 11.10
N VAL A 380 -14.32 18.44 10.54
CA VAL A 380 -14.42 17.24 9.68
C VAL A 380 -13.72 17.45 8.34
N ALA A 381 -14.01 18.57 7.68
CA ALA A 381 -13.28 19.04 6.51
C ALA A 381 -13.12 20.57 6.64
N TYR A 382 -11.89 21.06 6.51
CA TYR A 382 -11.57 22.45 6.76
C TYR A 382 -10.41 22.95 5.90
N VAL A 383 -10.30 24.26 5.83
CA VAL A 383 -9.17 25.00 5.29
C VAL A 383 -8.48 25.78 6.41
N ASN A 384 -7.29 26.26 6.18
CA ASN A 384 -6.59 27.10 7.15
C ASN A 384 -7.31 28.44 7.39
N ALA A 385 -6.93 29.15 8.46
CA ALA A 385 -7.57 30.44 8.82
C ALA A 385 -7.28 31.57 7.81
N SER A 386 -6.23 31.44 6.99
CA SER A 386 -5.80 32.44 6.00
C SER A 386 -5.10 31.78 4.83
N GLY A 387 -4.92 32.51 3.74
CA GLY A 387 -4.21 32.03 2.55
C GLY A 387 -5.04 31.10 1.66
N ASN A 388 -6.37 31.25 1.67
CA ASN A 388 -7.31 30.37 0.98
C ASN A 388 -7.80 30.96 -0.35
N ASN A 389 -8.30 30.11 -1.24
CA ASN A 389 -9.01 30.49 -2.44
C ASN A 389 -10.43 30.96 -2.07
N PRO A 390 -10.82 32.22 -2.32
CA PRO A 390 -12.12 32.74 -1.91
C PRO A 390 -13.32 32.07 -2.61
N SER A 391 -13.08 31.36 -3.70
CA SER A 391 -14.10 30.60 -4.45
C SER A 391 -14.27 29.17 -3.94
N PHE A 392 -13.40 28.67 -3.06
CA PHE A 392 -13.45 27.32 -2.55
C PHE A 392 -14.27 27.23 -1.27
N ASN A 393 -15.35 26.45 -1.32
CA ASN A 393 -16.12 26.09 -0.14
C ASN A 393 -15.88 24.60 0.17
N VAL A 394 -15.05 24.33 1.17
CA VAL A 394 -14.66 22.97 1.55
C VAL A 394 -15.85 22.10 1.95
N ALA A 395 -16.84 22.65 2.63
CA ALA A 395 -18.02 21.89 3.07
C ALA A 395 -18.87 21.43 1.87
N THR A 396 -19.07 22.32 0.89
CA THR A 396 -19.79 22.00 -0.35
C THR A 396 -19.01 20.95 -1.17
N TRP A 397 -17.71 21.14 -1.32
CA TRP A 397 -16.85 20.22 -2.05
C TRP A 397 -16.80 18.83 -1.38
N TYR A 398 -16.66 18.79 -0.06
CA TYR A 398 -16.66 17.55 0.73
C TYR A 398 -18.00 16.79 0.58
N ALA A 399 -19.12 17.49 0.67
CA ALA A 399 -20.45 16.90 0.50
C ALA A 399 -20.68 16.37 -0.93
N ALA A 400 -20.20 17.09 -1.95
CA ALA A 400 -20.28 16.65 -3.35
C ALA A 400 -19.46 15.39 -3.64
N GLY A 401 -18.51 15.04 -2.77
CA GLY A 401 -17.73 13.80 -2.81
C GLY A 401 -18.47 12.58 -2.27
N ASN A 402 -19.75 12.65 -1.91
CA ASN A 402 -20.51 11.56 -1.28
C ASN A 402 -19.84 11.01 -0.01
N ASN A 403 -19.11 11.84 0.72
CA ASN A 403 -18.48 11.46 1.96
C ASN A 403 -19.51 11.38 3.09
N THR A 404 -19.32 10.45 4.00
CA THR A 404 -20.18 10.22 5.16
C THR A 404 -19.47 10.70 6.42
N THR A 405 -20.16 11.50 7.24
CA THR A 405 -19.66 11.91 8.56
C THR A 405 -20.50 11.26 9.65
N VAL A 406 -19.83 10.69 10.66
CA VAL A 406 -20.49 10.17 11.87
C VAL A 406 -19.78 10.67 13.12
N THR A 407 -20.54 10.87 14.18
CA THR A 407 -20.04 11.46 15.43
C THR A 407 -19.30 10.46 16.32
N THR A 408 -19.38 9.18 16.01
CA THR A 408 -18.73 8.09 16.76
C THR A 408 -18.18 7.03 15.81
N SER A 409 -17.07 6.45 16.19
CA SER A 409 -16.48 5.27 15.51
C SER A 409 -17.09 3.95 15.97
N ALA A 410 -17.86 3.95 17.06
CA ALA A 410 -18.48 2.74 17.60
C ALA A 410 -19.36 2.04 16.55
N GLY A 411 -19.15 0.73 16.37
CA GLY A 411 -19.91 -0.09 15.44
C GLY A 411 -19.47 0.02 13.96
N LEU A 412 -18.43 0.77 13.64
CA LEU A 412 -17.85 0.79 12.29
C LEU A 412 -17.05 -0.48 12.01
N LEU A 413 -16.17 -0.85 12.92
CA LEU A 413 -15.36 -2.07 12.86
C LEU A 413 -15.73 -3.02 14.00
N THR A 414 -15.44 -4.31 13.84
CA THR A 414 -15.82 -5.37 14.78
C THR A 414 -15.14 -5.24 16.13
N LYS A 415 -13.80 -5.13 16.15
CA LYS A 415 -13.00 -4.93 17.37
C LYS A 415 -11.69 -4.23 17.01
N PRO A 416 -11.72 -2.93 16.66
CA PRO A 416 -10.53 -2.25 16.17
C PRO A 416 -9.51 -1.94 17.28
N TYR A 417 -9.91 -1.98 18.55
CA TYR A 417 -9.07 -1.72 19.71
C TYR A 417 -9.63 -2.40 20.96
N ASP A 418 -8.77 -2.63 21.94
CA ASP A 418 -9.17 -3.16 23.25
C ASP A 418 -9.31 -2.00 24.25
N LEU A 419 -10.55 -1.64 24.58
CA LEU A 419 -10.85 -0.54 25.50
C LEU A 419 -10.56 -0.89 26.96
N ALA A 420 -10.47 -2.17 27.31
CA ALA A 420 -10.22 -2.61 28.69
C ALA A 420 -8.72 -2.60 29.04
N ASN A 421 -7.86 -2.82 28.05
CA ASN A 421 -6.42 -2.91 28.22
C ASN A 421 -5.70 -1.82 27.42
N ALA A 422 -4.72 -1.17 28.05
CA ALA A 422 -3.88 -0.22 27.34
C ALA A 422 -2.97 -0.94 26.37
N GLN A 423 -2.85 -0.35 25.15
CA GLN A 423 -1.83 -0.75 24.18
C GLN A 423 -1.81 -2.25 23.83
N VAL A 424 -2.96 -2.92 23.92
CA VAL A 424 -3.12 -4.29 23.46
C VAL A 424 -3.66 -4.26 22.05
N TYR A 425 -2.87 -4.75 21.11
CA TYR A 425 -3.16 -4.77 19.67
C TYR A 425 -3.30 -6.18 19.10
N THR A 426 -3.31 -7.20 19.98
CA THR A 426 -3.52 -8.60 19.60
C THR A 426 -4.98 -9.02 19.75
N GLY A 427 -5.43 -9.93 18.92
CA GLY A 427 -6.82 -10.42 18.93
C GLY A 427 -7.84 -9.35 18.50
N LEU A 428 -7.41 -8.35 17.73
CA LEU A 428 -8.27 -7.33 17.15
C LEU A 428 -8.90 -7.80 15.83
N ASP A 429 -10.00 -7.17 15.46
CA ASP A 429 -10.73 -7.47 14.23
C ASP A 429 -11.09 -6.15 13.54
N TYR A 430 -10.38 -5.85 12.47
CA TYR A 430 -10.52 -4.62 11.68
C TYR A 430 -11.59 -4.72 10.58
N ARG A 431 -12.31 -5.84 10.48
CA ARG A 431 -13.39 -6.00 9.50
C ARG A 431 -14.59 -5.13 9.86
N PRO A 432 -15.34 -4.66 8.87
CA PRO A 432 -16.59 -3.94 9.14
C PRO A 432 -17.51 -4.77 10.04
N ALA A 433 -18.06 -4.11 11.07
CA ALA A 433 -19.02 -4.73 11.98
C ALA A 433 -20.34 -5.07 11.26
N VAL A 434 -21.12 -6.02 11.79
CA VAL A 434 -22.44 -6.31 11.28
C VAL A 434 -23.33 -5.06 11.40
N GLY A 435 -23.95 -4.67 10.28
CA GLY A 435 -24.77 -3.46 10.21
C GLY A 435 -24.00 -2.15 10.06
N SER A 436 -22.67 -2.21 9.96
CA SER A 436 -21.83 -1.02 9.72
C SER A 436 -22.14 -0.36 8.38
N ILE A 437 -22.12 0.98 8.37
CA ILE A 437 -22.19 1.76 7.12
C ILE A 437 -20.96 1.55 6.21
N ALA A 438 -19.88 0.99 6.73
CA ALA A 438 -18.68 0.65 5.96
C ALA A 438 -18.89 -0.57 5.04
N LEU A 439 -19.92 -1.38 5.26
CA LEU A 439 -20.27 -2.55 4.42
C LEU A 439 -20.67 -2.17 2.99
N THR A 440 -21.05 -0.93 2.76
CA THR A 440 -21.56 -0.43 1.47
C THR A 440 -21.03 0.96 1.14
N GLY A 441 -21.34 1.46 -0.05
CA GLY A 441 -21.06 2.83 -0.46
C GLY A 441 -19.67 3.04 -1.04
N ALA A 442 -18.90 1.99 -1.27
CA ALA A 442 -17.73 2.10 -2.13
C ALA A 442 -18.16 2.34 -3.58
N ASP A 443 -17.45 3.21 -4.27
CA ASP A 443 -17.72 3.56 -5.67
C ASP A 443 -16.41 3.56 -6.47
N PHE A 444 -16.40 2.81 -7.56
CA PHE A 444 -15.25 2.65 -8.46
C PHE A 444 -15.53 3.20 -9.85
N THR A 445 -16.54 4.05 -10.01
CA THR A 445 -16.92 4.64 -11.31
C THR A 445 -16.07 5.85 -11.70
N ASP A 446 -15.33 6.45 -10.75
CA ASP A 446 -14.44 7.57 -11.06
C ASP A 446 -13.27 7.09 -11.92
N ALA A 447 -13.06 7.77 -13.06
CA ALA A 447 -12.00 7.42 -14.02
C ALA A 447 -10.58 7.40 -13.42
N SER A 448 -10.36 8.10 -12.30
CA SER A 448 -9.07 8.10 -11.60
C SER A 448 -8.74 6.76 -10.95
N LEU A 449 -9.73 5.90 -10.72
CA LEU A 449 -9.52 4.60 -10.09
C LEU A 449 -8.95 3.56 -11.08
N GLY A 450 -8.76 3.95 -12.36
CA GLY A 450 -8.07 3.10 -13.34
C GLY A 450 -8.73 1.73 -13.56
N THR A 451 -9.95 1.57 -13.09
CA THR A 451 -10.79 0.47 -13.48
C THR A 451 -11.23 0.77 -14.90
N ASP A 452 -10.48 0.30 -15.91
CA ASP A 452 -11.04 0.18 -17.26
C ASP A 452 -12.43 -0.40 -17.07
N ASN A 453 -13.50 0.36 -17.32
CA ASN A 453 -14.90 -0.02 -17.26
C ASN A 453 -15.18 -1.45 -16.75
N TYR A 454 -14.51 -1.87 -15.69
CA TYR A 454 -15.00 -2.94 -14.87
C TYR A 454 -16.18 -2.31 -14.14
N ILE A 455 -17.24 -2.11 -14.89
CA ILE A 455 -18.56 -2.26 -14.30
C ILE A 455 -18.36 -3.48 -13.42
N ALA A 456 -18.52 -3.33 -12.12
CA ALA A 456 -18.69 -4.49 -11.24
C ALA A 456 -19.86 -5.25 -11.87
N SER A 457 -19.53 -6.01 -12.90
CA SER A 457 -20.50 -6.85 -13.51
C SER A 457 -20.64 -8.02 -12.57
N SER A 458 -21.60 -7.93 -11.65
CA SER A 458 -22.52 -9.04 -11.46
C SER A 458 -22.85 -9.70 -12.81
N GLU A 459 -22.39 -9.18 -13.92
CA GLU A 459 -22.77 -9.40 -15.29
C GLU A 459 -21.85 -10.31 -16.07
N PHE A 460 -20.63 -10.65 -15.58
CA PHE A 460 -19.75 -11.55 -16.33
C PHE A 460 -18.78 -12.31 -15.41
N SER A 461 -19.14 -13.53 -15.04
CA SER A 461 -18.28 -14.42 -14.28
C SER A 461 -18.01 -15.74 -15.00
N LEU A 462 -16.81 -16.28 -14.83
CA LEU A 462 -16.44 -17.61 -15.32
C LEU A 462 -15.70 -18.36 -14.22
N VAL A 463 -16.25 -19.48 -13.81
CA VAL A 463 -15.59 -20.46 -12.94
C VAL A 463 -15.54 -21.80 -13.69
N VAL A 464 -14.40 -22.47 -13.65
CA VAL A 464 -14.20 -23.78 -14.28
C VAL A 464 -13.79 -24.77 -13.19
N TYR A 465 -14.60 -25.81 -13.00
CA TYR A 465 -14.41 -26.75 -11.90
C TYR A 465 -14.80 -28.19 -12.28
N PRO A 466 -14.28 -29.21 -11.57
CA PRO A 466 -13.16 -29.13 -10.63
C PRO A 466 -11.85 -28.74 -11.34
N ASN A 467 -10.97 -28.05 -10.65
CA ASN A 467 -9.66 -27.68 -11.18
C ASN A 467 -8.60 -27.82 -10.06
N PRO A 468 -7.70 -28.81 -10.11
CA PRO A 468 -7.48 -29.80 -11.18
C PRO A 468 -8.62 -30.83 -11.37
N SER A 469 -8.64 -31.50 -12.55
CA SER A 469 -9.58 -32.56 -12.87
C SER A 469 -8.92 -33.75 -13.59
N ALA A 470 -9.31 -34.95 -13.23
CA ALA A 470 -8.92 -36.18 -13.93
C ALA A 470 -9.88 -36.53 -15.08
N THR A 471 -11.09 -35.98 -15.13
CA THR A 471 -12.11 -36.29 -16.13
C THR A 471 -12.44 -35.11 -17.02
N SER A 472 -13.41 -34.29 -16.67
CA SER A 472 -13.87 -33.12 -17.38
C SER A 472 -13.91 -31.90 -16.49
N PHE A 473 -14.11 -30.74 -17.07
CA PHE A 473 -14.33 -29.47 -16.39
C PHE A 473 -15.73 -28.96 -16.71
N LYS A 474 -16.48 -28.56 -15.70
CA LYS A 474 -17.77 -27.86 -15.84
C LYS A 474 -17.54 -26.37 -15.91
N LEU A 475 -18.33 -25.70 -16.72
CA LEU A 475 -18.33 -24.25 -16.85
C LEU A 475 -19.45 -23.68 -15.97
N ASN A 476 -19.14 -22.72 -15.14
CA ASN A 476 -20.12 -21.84 -14.51
C ASN A 476 -19.86 -20.42 -15.00
N TYR A 477 -20.74 -19.97 -15.88
CA TYR A 477 -20.63 -18.72 -16.59
C TYR A 477 -21.90 -17.90 -16.41
N PHE A 478 -21.71 -16.63 -16.07
CA PHE A 478 -22.80 -15.67 -15.96
C PHE A 478 -22.48 -14.44 -16.82
N SER A 479 -23.49 -13.95 -17.54
CA SER A 479 -23.42 -12.72 -18.33
C SER A 479 -24.80 -12.07 -18.41
N SER A 480 -24.82 -10.74 -18.52
CA SER A 480 -26.05 -9.97 -18.79
C SER A 480 -26.49 -10.05 -20.26
N SER A 481 -25.63 -10.54 -21.15
CA SER A 481 -25.94 -10.74 -22.58
C SER A 481 -26.48 -12.13 -22.85
N ASN A 482 -27.45 -12.23 -23.75
CA ASN A 482 -28.00 -13.50 -24.23
C ASN A 482 -27.37 -13.99 -25.55
N GLU A 483 -26.32 -13.33 -26.03
CA GLU A 483 -25.61 -13.75 -27.23
C GLU A 483 -24.93 -15.12 -27.06
N ASN A 484 -24.66 -15.79 -28.15
CA ASN A 484 -23.92 -17.05 -28.12
C ASN A 484 -22.50 -16.84 -27.57
N VAL A 485 -22.04 -17.81 -26.78
CA VAL A 485 -20.71 -17.82 -26.16
C VAL A 485 -19.80 -18.73 -26.98
N LYS A 486 -18.68 -18.20 -27.46
CA LYS A 486 -17.60 -19.02 -28.03
C LYS A 486 -16.73 -19.54 -26.89
N VAL A 487 -16.66 -20.85 -26.73
CA VAL A 487 -15.75 -21.55 -25.83
C VAL A 487 -14.56 -22.04 -26.65
N ALA A 488 -13.34 -21.77 -26.19
CA ALA A 488 -12.11 -22.26 -26.81
C ALA A 488 -11.11 -22.68 -25.73
N ALA A 489 -10.39 -23.77 -25.96
CA ALA A 489 -9.31 -24.22 -25.09
C ALA A 489 -8.02 -24.39 -25.88
N TYR A 490 -6.93 -23.96 -25.26
CA TYR A 490 -5.58 -23.99 -25.86
C TYR A 490 -4.64 -24.70 -24.91
N ASP A 491 -3.67 -25.44 -25.45
CA ASP A 491 -2.54 -25.95 -24.68
C ASP A 491 -1.50 -24.84 -24.41
N LEU A 492 -0.46 -25.15 -23.64
CA LEU A 492 0.61 -24.19 -23.32
C LEU A 492 1.43 -23.74 -24.53
N THR A 493 1.35 -24.45 -25.66
CA THR A 493 2.02 -24.03 -26.90
C THR A 493 1.18 -23.03 -27.71
N GLY A 494 -0.04 -22.76 -27.26
CA GLY A 494 -1.02 -21.92 -27.97
C GLY A 494 -1.79 -22.67 -29.06
N LYS A 495 -1.69 -23.99 -29.13
CA LYS A 495 -2.46 -24.81 -30.08
C LYS A 495 -3.90 -24.92 -29.58
N LEU A 496 -4.83 -24.63 -30.47
CA LEU A 496 -6.26 -24.82 -30.19
C LEU A 496 -6.57 -26.30 -30.04
N VAL A 497 -7.12 -26.70 -28.88
CA VAL A 497 -7.47 -28.09 -28.57
C VAL A 497 -8.97 -28.32 -28.73
N GLU A 498 -9.77 -27.35 -28.35
CA GLU A 498 -11.24 -27.42 -28.46
C GLU A 498 -11.82 -26.04 -28.81
N SER A 499 -12.88 -26.00 -29.65
CA SER A 499 -13.63 -24.76 -29.90
C SER A 499 -15.07 -25.09 -30.26
N ARG A 500 -16.03 -24.39 -29.65
CA ARG A 500 -17.46 -24.49 -29.96
C ARG A 500 -18.19 -23.18 -29.65
N ASN A 501 -19.32 -22.98 -30.36
CA ASN A 501 -20.27 -21.92 -30.03
C ASN A 501 -21.46 -22.52 -29.30
N VAL A 502 -21.80 -21.96 -28.13
CA VAL A 502 -22.84 -22.44 -27.24
C VAL A 502 -23.86 -21.33 -27.01
N LYS A 503 -25.16 -21.65 -27.00
CA LYS A 503 -26.16 -20.68 -26.60
C LYS A 503 -25.95 -20.32 -25.13
N TYR A 504 -26.13 -19.04 -24.78
CA TYR A 504 -25.96 -18.59 -23.39
C TYR A 504 -26.76 -19.44 -22.38
N ALA A 505 -28.02 -19.80 -22.72
CA ALA A 505 -28.85 -20.60 -21.85
C ALA A 505 -28.30 -22.01 -21.56
N ASP A 506 -27.44 -22.54 -22.41
CA ASP A 506 -26.91 -23.90 -22.31
C ASP A 506 -25.47 -23.95 -21.77
N ILE A 507 -24.83 -22.79 -21.53
CA ILE A 507 -23.40 -22.72 -21.23
C ILE A 507 -23.02 -23.42 -19.91
N ASN A 508 -23.82 -23.26 -18.89
CA ASN A 508 -23.60 -23.87 -17.55
C ASN A 508 -23.82 -25.39 -17.52
N ASN A 509 -24.39 -25.94 -18.58
CA ASN A 509 -24.54 -27.38 -18.76
C ASN A 509 -23.40 -27.99 -19.59
N GLN A 510 -22.42 -27.17 -20.00
CA GLN A 510 -21.30 -27.63 -20.82
C GLN A 510 -20.19 -28.21 -19.96
N GLU A 511 -19.65 -29.32 -20.48
CA GLU A 511 -18.38 -29.89 -19.99
C GLU A 511 -17.33 -29.80 -21.09
N ILE A 512 -16.09 -29.52 -20.72
CA ILE A 512 -14.94 -29.47 -21.60
C ILE A 512 -13.81 -30.35 -21.06
N GLY A 513 -12.89 -30.74 -21.90
CA GLY A 513 -11.68 -31.44 -21.45
C GLY A 513 -11.83 -32.94 -21.25
N ASN A 514 -12.90 -33.59 -21.74
CA ASN A 514 -13.05 -35.05 -21.66
C ASN A 514 -11.87 -35.78 -22.32
N ASP A 515 -11.42 -35.27 -23.48
CA ASP A 515 -10.42 -35.93 -24.31
C ASP A 515 -9.02 -35.24 -24.18
N TYR A 516 -8.82 -34.39 -23.15
CA TYR A 516 -7.52 -33.74 -22.97
C TYR A 516 -6.53 -34.70 -22.32
N ASN A 517 -5.30 -34.68 -22.81
CA ASN A 517 -4.18 -35.32 -22.12
C ASN A 517 -3.84 -34.61 -20.80
N ALA A 518 -3.16 -35.28 -19.89
CA ALA A 518 -2.66 -34.63 -18.68
C ALA A 518 -1.79 -33.42 -19.06
N GLY A 519 -2.06 -32.27 -18.45
CA GLY A 519 -1.39 -31.02 -18.79
C GLY A 519 -2.15 -29.79 -18.33
N VAL A 520 -1.62 -28.62 -18.69
CA VAL A 520 -2.21 -27.30 -18.41
C VAL A 520 -2.82 -26.73 -19.67
N TYR A 521 -4.02 -26.18 -19.53
CA TYR A 521 -4.77 -25.58 -20.64
C TYR A 521 -5.31 -24.21 -20.25
N ILE A 522 -5.49 -23.34 -21.25
CA ILE A 522 -6.16 -22.05 -21.10
C ILE A 522 -7.53 -22.14 -21.77
N VAL A 523 -8.57 -22.03 -20.98
CA VAL A 523 -9.96 -21.98 -21.45
C VAL A 523 -10.37 -20.53 -21.59
N ILE A 524 -10.87 -20.15 -22.76
CA ILE A 524 -11.30 -18.79 -23.10
C ILE A 524 -12.78 -18.84 -23.51
N LEU A 525 -13.61 -18.05 -22.83
CA LEU A 525 -14.98 -17.79 -23.26
C LEU A 525 -15.06 -16.38 -23.82
N LYS A 526 -15.67 -16.25 -25.00
CA LYS A 526 -15.90 -14.96 -25.67
C LYS A 526 -17.38 -14.80 -26.00
N GLN A 527 -17.96 -13.65 -25.63
CA GLN A 527 -19.32 -13.24 -25.95
C GLN A 527 -19.33 -11.79 -26.39
N GLY A 528 -19.68 -11.53 -27.64
CA GLY A 528 -19.56 -10.20 -28.23
C GLY A 528 -18.12 -9.68 -28.21
N SER A 529 -17.93 -8.51 -27.60
CA SER A 529 -16.60 -7.89 -27.41
C SER A 529 -15.89 -8.37 -26.14
N ILE A 530 -16.58 -9.11 -25.26
CA ILE A 530 -16.06 -9.51 -23.93
C ILE A 530 -15.43 -10.91 -24.02
N SER A 531 -14.29 -11.11 -23.34
CA SER A 531 -13.66 -12.42 -23.19
C SER A 531 -13.13 -12.65 -21.78
N LYS A 532 -13.22 -13.89 -21.30
CA LYS A 532 -12.62 -14.34 -20.03
C LYS A 532 -11.80 -15.60 -20.26
N SER A 533 -10.71 -15.72 -19.53
CA SER A 533 -9.85 -16.89 -19.56
C SER A 533 -9.60 -17.46 -18.18
N VAL A 534 -9.50 -18.78 -18.10
CA VAL A 534 -9.16 -19.51 -16.87
C VAL A 534 -8.13 -20.59 -17.21
N ARG A 535 -7.10 -20.71 -16.39
CA ARG A 535 -6.15 -21.82 -16.46
C ARG A 535 -6.74 -23.06 -15.78
N VAL A 536 -6.74 -24.17 -16.46
CA VAL A 536 -7.18 -25.47 -15.92
C VAL A 536 -6.06 -26.51 -16.00
N ILE A 537 -6.07 -27.45 -15.08
CA ILE A 537 -5.08 -28.52 -14.96
C ILE A 537 -5.81 -29.85 -15.12
N LYS A 538 -5.44 -30.59 -16.15
CA LYS A 538 -5.88 -31.96 -16.39
C LYS A 538 -4.86 -32.92 -15.79
N ASN A 539 -5.30 -33.80 -14.89
CA ASN A 539 -4.47 -34.83 -14.26
C ASN A 539 -4.44 -36.11 -15.09
#